data_3a1523e1c722216075e71bf011b3ec88
#
_entry.id   3a1523e1c722216075e71bf011b3ec88
#
_cell.length_a   1.000
_cell.length_b   1.000
_cell.length_c   1.000
_cell.angle_alpha   90.00
_cell.angle_beta   90.00
_cell.angle_gamma   90.00
#
_symmetry.space_group_name_H-M   'P 1'
#
loop_
_entity.id
_entity.type
_entity.pdbx_description
1 polymer ?
#
loop_
_entity_poly.entity_id
_entity_poly.type
_entity_poly.pdbx_seq_one_letter_code
_entity_poly.pdbx_strand_id
1 'polypeptide(L)'
;MEVEIKLSPVPQCIAEEILQRDELFICPRAVLTMQANYYDTPDGRLKKAGISLRLRQENEKSVCCLKYRVSELARFEAEESALDIQSGVTALCARDDLPQKIKDLLKNAAVLPIYSSSFERSYRLITEGSSLVELSYDYGFLKQENRMLFISEIELELKEGNEEDLLSLSDKLCHQYSLRPCKETKAQRASALTEDAFSKMLPVPSAALGVNDMFSGIFYAKKDRGNLTFYRKI
;
A
#
# COMPACT_ATOMS: atom_id res chain seq x y z
N MET A 1 0.96 -3.90 16.76
CA MET A 1 0.94 -4.99 15.77
C MET A 1 -0.22 -4.70 14.84
N GLU A 2 0.01 -4.62 13.52
CA GLU A 2 -1.01 -4.38 12.50
C GLU A 2 -1.45 -5.73 11.91
N VAL A 3 -2.75 -5.96 11.81
CA VAL A 3 -3.34 -7.15 11.17
C VAL A 3 -4.22 -6.66 10.02
N GLU A 4 -3.89 -7.01 8.79
CA GLU A 4 -4.59 -6.53 7.60
C GLU A 4 -4.82 -7.61 6.55
N ILE A 5 -5.93 -7.50 5.83
CA ILE A 5 -6.21 -8.21 4.60
C ILE A 5 -6.39 -7.19 3.48
N LYS A 6 -5.78 -7.46 2.34
CA LYS A 6 -5.87 -6.63 1.16
C LYS A 6 -6.64 -7.34 0.06
N LEU A 7 -7.54 -6.60 -0.58
CA LEU A 7 -8.27 -7.03 -1.78
C LEU A 7 -7.80 -6.19 -2.96
N SER A 8 -7.30 -6.81 -4.03
CA SER A 8 -6.75 -6.10 -5.19
C SER A 8 -6.70 -7.01 -6.42
N PRO A 9 -6.95 -6.50 -7.63
CA PRO A 9 -7.45 -5.15 -7.89
C PRO A 9 -8.95 -5.02 -7.56
N VAL A 10 -9.38 -3.81 -7.20
CA VAL A 10 -10.79 -3.49 -6.94
C VAL A 10 -11.25 -2.44 -7.96
N PRO A 11 -12.24 -2.72 -8.82
CA PRO A 11 -12.82 -1.71 -9.68
C PRO A 11 -13.37 -0.52 -8.87
N GLN A 12 -13.11 0.70 -9.32
CA GLN A 12 -13.50 1.91 -8.59
C GLN A 12 -15.02 1.94 -8.30
N CYS A 13 -15.85 1.53 -9.27
CA CYS A 13 -17.30 1.48 -9.09
C CYS A 13 -17.72 0.53 -7.95
N ILE A 14 -17.03 -0.60 -7.79
CA ILE A 14 -17.28 -1.55 -6.69
C ILE A 14 -16.84 -0.95 -5.34
N ALA A 15 -15.67 -0.32 -5.30
CA ALA A 15 -15.20 0.34 -4.07
C ALA A 15 -16.15 1.47 -3.64
N GLU A 16 -16.61 2.30 -4.57
CA GLU A 16 -17.59 3.36 -4.31
C GLU A 16 -18.95 2.77 -3.87
N GLU A 17 -19.43 1.70 -4.49
CA GLU A 17 -20.65 1.01 -4.07
C GLU A 17 -20.54 0.54 -2.62
N ILE A 18 -19.43 -0.12 -2.24
CA ILE A 18 -19.20 -0.57 -0.87
C ILE A 18 -19.18 0.62 0.11
N LEU A 19 -18.40 1.66 -0.21
CA LEU A 19 -18.24 2.82 0.67
C LEU A 19 -19.51 3.67 0.84
N GLN A 20 -20.48 3.57 -0.08
CA GLN A 20 -21.78 4.28 -0.01
C GLN A 20 -22.84 3.54 0.80
N ARG A 21 -22.59 2.29 1.20
CA ARG A 21 -23.55 1.49 2.00
C ARG A 21 -23.51 1.90 3.46
N ASP A 22 -24.15 3.00 3.81
CA ASP A 22 -24.12 3.59 5.16
C ASP A 22 -24.55 2.61 6.27
N GLU A 23 -25.37 1.61 5.94
CA GLU A 23 -25.78 0.55 6.87
C GLU A 23 -24.66 -0.38 7.34
N LEU A 24 -23.53 -0.41 6.61
CA LEU A 24 -22.38 -1.23 6.97
C LEU A 24 -21.43 -0.52 7.96
N PHE A 25 -21.49 0.80 8.06
CA PHE A 25 -20.46 1.58 8.72
C PHE A 25 -20.97 2.33 9.95
N ILE A 26 -20.11 2.47 10.95
CA ILE A 26 -20.40 3.16 12.21
C ILE A 26 -19.90 4.62 12.22
N CYS A 27 -19.22 5.05 11.17
CA CYS A 27 -18.70 6.43 11.05
C CYS A 27 -18.86 6.98 9.63
N PRO A 28 -18.89 8.32 9.45
CA PRO A 28 -18.81 8.93 8.14
C PRO A 28 -17.55 8.54 7.37
N ARG A 29 -17.62 8.64 6.04
CA ARG A 29 -16.44 8.48 5.16
C ARG A 29 -15.45 9.61 5.43
N ALA A 30 -14.19 9.27 5.62
CA ALA A 30 -13.08 10.19 5.66
C ALA A 30 -12.17 9.97 4.44
N VAL A 31 -11.51 11.04 4.00
CA VAL A 31 -10.62 11.02 2.84
C VAL A 31 -9.28 11.64 3.22
N LEU A 32 -8.20 10.95 2.84
CA LEU A 32 -6.82 11.39 3.06
C LEU A 32 -6.05 11.40 1.75
N THR A 33 -5.26 12.43 1.53
CA THR A 33 -4.22 12.42 0.50
C THR A 33 -2.96 11.80 1.09
N MET A 34 -2.50 10.73 0.48
CA MET A 34 -1.38 9.93 0.94
C MET A 34 -0.24 10.01 -0.06
N GLN A 35 0.89 10.56 0.38
CA GLN A 35 2.12 10.57 -0.40
C GLN A 35 3.24 9.95 0.43
N ALA A 36 4.05 9.08 -0.16
CA ALA A 36 5.19 8.53 0.54
C ALA A 36 6.37 8.30 -0.40
N ASN A 37 7.57 8.53 0.13
CA ASN A 37 8.81 8.04 -0.44
C ASN A 37 9.26 6.82 0.36
N TYR A 38 9.64 5.77 -0.35
CA TYR A 38 10.19 4.53 0.23
C TYR A 38 11.68 4.51 0.06
N TYR A 39 12.37 4.00 1.07
CA TYR A 39 13.82 4.09 1.18
C TYR A 39 14.44 2.72 1.40
N ASP A 40 15.62 2.54 0.86
CA ASP A 40 16.50 1.40 1.16
C ASP A 40 17.95 1.85 1.18
N THR A 41 18.82 1.00 1.69
CA THR A 41 20.26 1.19 1.56
C THR A 41 20.71 0.93 0.12
N PRO A 42 21.86 1.50 -0.33
CA PRO A 42 22.36 1.29 -1.70
C PRO A 42 22.51 -0.18 -2.09
N ASP A 43 22.80 -1.05 -1.13
CA ASP A 43 22.94 -2.50 -1.30
C ASP A 43 21.64 -3.29 -1.06
N GLY A 44 20.50 -2.60 -0.82
CA GLY A 44 19.19 -3.19 -0.67
C GLY A 44 18.99 -4.04 0.58
N ARG A 45 19.66 -3.69 1.69
CA ARG A 45 19.62 -4.49 2.95
C ARG A 45 18.25 -4.55 3.58
N LEU A 46 17.47 -3.44 3.54
CA LEU A 46 16.15 -3.41 4.13
C LEU A 46 15.21 -4.34 3.38
N LYS A 47 15.18 -4.28 2.05
CA LYS A 47 14.41 -5.18 1.20
C LYS A 47 14.79 -6.65 1.42
N LYS A 48 16.08 -6.96 1.47
CA LYS A 48 16.58 -8.32 1.75
C LYS A 48 16.16 -8.84 3.11
N ALA A 49 16.01 -7.95 4.09
CA ALA A 49 15.53 -8.28 5.44
C ALA A 49 13.98 -8.27 5.55
N GLY A 50 13.24 -8.00 4.47
CA GLY A 50 11.78 -7.91 4.48
C GLY A 50 11.25 -6.68 5.20
N ILE A 51 12.08 -5.63 5.33
CA ILE A 51 11.74 -4.36 5.98
C ILE A 51 11.33 -3.34 4.93
N SER A 52 10.23 -2.64 5.18
CA SER A 52 9.80 -1.45 4.44
C SER A 52 10.03 -0.23 5.31
N LEU A 53 10.76 0.75 4.80
CA LEU A 53 10.99 2.05 5.42
C LEU A 53 10.43 3.13 4.52
N ARG A 54 9.59 4.03 5.06
CA ARG A 54 8.99 5.12 4.30
C ARG A 54 8.90 6.41 5.12
N LEU A 55 8.96 7.53 4.44
CA LEU A 55 8.51 8.82 4.95
C LEU A 55 7.19 9.14 4.24
N ARG A 56 6.11 9.24 5.01
CA ARG A 56 4.74 9.41 4.54
C ARG A 56 4.24 10.79 4.92
N GLN A 57 3.61 11.46 3.97
CA GLN A 57 2.82 12.66 4.17
C GLN A 57 1.34 12.28 4.17
N GLU A 58 0.64 12.57 5.26
CA GLU A 58 -0.81 12.47 5.41
C GLU A 58 -1.36 13.86 5.64
N ASN A 59 -1.91 14.47 4.60
CA ASN A 59 -2.28 15.90 4.64
C ASN A 59 -1.08 16.74 5.10
N GLU A 60 -1.14 17.33 6.31
CA GLU A 60 -0.06 18.17 6.88
C GLU A 60 0.90 17.40 7.79
N LYS A 61 0.62 16.13 8.09
CA LYS A 61 1.46 15.31 8.97
C LYS A 61 2.51 14.54 8.19
N SER A 62 3.75 14.57 8.66
CA SER A 62 4.84 13.77 8.10
C SER A 62 5.27 12.73 9.13
N VAL A 63 5.29 11.45 8.70
CA VAL A 63 5.52 10.30 9.55
C VAL A 63 6.53 9.35 8.89
N CYS A 64 7.59 9.03 9.63
CA CYS A 64 8.50 7.96 9.25
C CYS A 64 7.96 6.64 9.79
N CYS A 65 7.75 5.68 8.90
CA CYS A 65 7.14 4.40 9.23
C CYS A 65 8.06 3.26 8.79
N LEU A 66 8.25 2.29 9.69
CA LEU A 66 8.96 1.04 9.45
C LEU A 66 8.02 -0.12 9.66
N LYS A 67 7.93 -1.02 8.65
CA LYS A 67 7.11 -2.24 8.73
C LYS A 67 7.94 -3.46 8.38
N TYR A 68 7.69 -4.58 9.08
CA TYR A 68 8.18 -5.90 8.66
C TYR A 68 7.19 -7.01 9.05
N ARG A 69 7.23 -8.11 8.32
CA ARG A 69 6.29 -9.23 8.52
C ARG A 69 6.64 -10.02 9.78
N VAL A 70 5.62 -10.32 10.59
CA VAL A 70 5.71 -11.19 11.78
C VAL A 70 5.00 -12.52 11.54
N SER A 71 3.82 -12.50 10.89
CA SER A 71 3.07 -13.70 10.49
C SER A 71 2.47 -13.53 9.08
N GLU A 72 1.56 -14.40 8.68
CA GLU A 72 0.88 -14.28 7.38
C GLU A 72 0.05 -12.99 7.28
N LEU A 73 -0.70 -12.65 8.33
CA LEU A 73 -1.56 -11.47 8.39
C LEU A 73 -0.96 -10.32 9.20
N ALA A 74 -0.10 -10.62 10.18
CA ALA A 74 0.41 -9.62 11.12
C ALA A 74 1.76 -9.04 10.70
N ARG A 75 1.88 -7.71 10.89
CA ARG A 75 3.12 -6.95 10.70
C ARG A 75 3.45 -6.16 11.96
N PHE A 76 4.73 -6.07 12.25
CA PHE A 76 5.21 -5.04 13.16
C PHE A 76 5.23 -3.72 12.43
N GLU A 77 4.70 -2.70 13.05
CA GLU A 77 4.75 -1.33 12.57
C GLU A 77 5.26 -0.42 13.68
N ALA A 78 6.20 0.45 13.31
CA ALA A 78 6.68 1.54 14.15
C ALA A 78 6.58 2.84 13.36
N GLU A 79 5.98 3.84 13.98
CA GLU A 79 5.78 5.16 13.40
C GLU A 79 6.33 6.25 14.32
N GLU A 80 7.01 7.24 13.72
CA GLU A 80 7.53 8.42 14.41
C GLU A 80 7.28 9.66 13.56
N SER A 81 6.86 10.75 14.18
CA SER A 81 6.76 12.04 13.50
C SER A 81 8.15 12.51 13.08
N ALA A 82 8.30 12.88 11.82
CA ALA A 82 9.60 13.28 11.29
C ALA A 82 9.45 14.26 10.13
N LEU A 83 10.34 15.25 10.04
CA LEU A 83 10.39 16.21 8.93
C LEU A 83 11.10 15.63 7.70
N ASP A 84 12.05 14.73 7.93
CA ASP A 84 12.85 14.06 6.91
C ASP A 84 13.17 12.62 7.32
N ILE A 85 13.72 11.85 6.38
CA ILE A 85 14.00 10.43 6.61
C ILE A 85 15.08 10.21 7.67
N GLN A 86 16.06 11.11 7.77
CA GLN A 86 17.17 10.95 8.70
C GLN A 86 16.72 11.16 10.14
N SER A 87 15.92 12.20 10.41
CA SER A 87 15.31 12.44 11.72
C SER A 87 14.37 11.29 12.10
N GLY A 88 13.60 10.78 11.13
CA GLY A 88 12.71 9.64 11.33
C GLY A 88 13.44 8.34 11.67
N VAL A 89 14.51 8.02 10.97
CA VAL A 89 15.36 6.85 11.28
C VAL A 89 15.97 6.98 12.66
N THR A 90 16.42 8.18 13.05
CA THR A 90 16.98 8.44 14.38
C THR A 90 15.93 8.19 15.47
N ALA A 91 14.72 8.70 15.29
CA ALA A 91 13.62 8.51 16.23
C ALA A 91 13.19 7.02 16.32
N LEU A 92 13.06 6.32 15.19
CA LEU A 92 12.78 4.89 15.18
C LEU A 92 13.85 4.07 15.91
N CYS A 93 15.13 4.39 15.74
CA CYS A 93 16.23 3.71 16.42
C CYS A 93 16.25 3.97 17.96
N ALA A 94 15.64 5.05 18.42
CA ALA A 94 15.51 5.35 19.85
C ALA A 94 14.40 4.55 20.55
N ARG A 95 13.48 3.92 19.82
CA ARG A 95 12.38 3.14 20.39
C ARG A 95 12.88 1.88 21.10
N ASP A 96 12.33 1.57 22.25
CA ASP A 96 12.67 0.35 23.00
C ASP A 96 12.08 -0.92 22.37
N ASP A 97 10.93 -0.79 21.70
CA ASP A 97 10.21 -1.91 21.08
C ASP A 97 10.78 -2.34 19.70
N LEU A 98 11.71 -1.55 19.12
CA LEU A 98 12.36 -1.92 17.86
C LEU A 98 13.53 -2.89 18.13
N PRO A 99 13.54 -4.09 17.52
CA PRO A 99 14.60 -5.07 17.73
C PRO A 99 16.00 -4.55 17.38
N GLN A 100 16.99 -4.87 18.19
CA GLN A 100 18.37 -4.41 18.01
C GLN A 100 18.93 -4.72 16.62
N LYS A 101 18.62 -5.91 16.08
CA LYS A 101 19.01 -6.33 14.72
C LYS A 101 18.54 -5.33 13.65
N ILE A 102 17.34 -4.76 13.81
CA ILE A 102 16.79 -3.79 12.87
C ILE A 102 17.48 -2.42 13.07
N LYS A 103 17.69 -2.02 14.32
CA LYS A 103 18.47 -0.80 14.64
C LYS A 103 19.87 -0.85 13.99
N ASP A 104 20.54 -2.00 14.04
CA ASP A 104 21.87 -2.19 13.46
C ASP A 104 21.86 -2.09 11.92
N LEU A 105 20.78 -2.52 11.27
CA LEU A 105 20.59 -2.35 9.81
C LEU A 105 20.40 -0.88 9.41
N LEU A 106 19.75 -0.09 10.27
CA LEU A 106 19.49 1.34 10.05
C LEU A 106 20.65 2.23 10.47
N LYS A 107 21.41 1.79 11.47
CA LYS A 107 22.50 2.58 12.08
C LYS A 107 23.62 2.83 11.06
N ASN A 108 23.96 4.11 10.90
CA ASN A 108 24.99 4.57 9.95
C ASN A 108 24.71 4.19 8.48
N ALA A 109 23.48 3.84 8.14
CA ALA A 109 23.12 3.56 6.78
C ALA A 109 22.69 4.84 6.06
N ALA A 110 23.34 5.16 4.94
CA ALA A 110 22.78 6.08 3.98
C ALA A 110 21.55 5.40 3.35
N VAL A 111 20.35 5.90 3.61
CA VAL A 111 19.14 5.41 2.95
C VAL A 111 18.78 6.34 1.80
N LEU A 112 18.47 5.78 0.64
CA LEU A 112 18.14 6.49 -0.59
C LEU A 112 16.69 6.20 -1.00
N PRO A 113 16.00 7.16 -1.61
CA PRO A 113 14.67 6.92 -2.14
C PRO A 113 14.73 5.91 -3.30
N ILE A 114 13.86 4.90 -3.25
CA ILE A 114 13.80 3.83 -4.25
C ILE A 114 12.55 3.89 -5.12
N TYR A 115 11.43 4.29 -4.56
CA TYR A 115 10.17 4.56 -5.28
C TYR A 115 9.27 5.44 -4.41
N SER A 116 8.22 5.98 -5.02
CA SER A 116 7.21 6.77 -4.33
C SER A 116 5.81 6.19 -4.55
N SER A 117 4.89 6.52 -3.64
CA SER A 117 3.46 6.31 -3.81
C SER A 117 2.71 7.64 -3.71
N SER A 118 1.63 7.76 -4.47
CA SER A 118 0.68 8.87 -4.37
C SER A 118 -0.71 8.31 -4.62
N PHE A 119 -1.58 8.40 -3.63
CA PHE A 119 -2.95 7.91 -3.72
C PHE A 119 -3.88 8.67 -2.77
N GLU A 120 -5.15 8.61 -3.08
CA GLU A 120 -6.23 9.00 -2.17
C GLU A 120 -6.69 7.77 -1.42
N ARG A 121 -6.83 7.89 -0.09
CA ARG A 121 -7.42 6.89 0.79
C ARG A 121 -8.77 7.36 1.26
N SER A 122 -9.81 6.64 0.88
CA SER A 122 -11.13 6.79 1.49
C SER A 122 -11.35 5.68 2.50
N TYR A 123 -11.71 6.01 3.75
CA TYR A 123 -11.87 4.98 4.77
C TYR A 123 -13.09 5.20 5.65
N ARG A 124 -13.57 4.10 6.23
CA ARG A 124 -14.68 4.03 7.18
C ARG A 124 -14.45 2.89 8.17
N LEU A 125 -15.11 2.96 9.33
CA LEU A 125 -15.10 1.88 10.31
C LEU A 125 -16.36 1.04 10.19
N ILE A 126 -16.18 -0.29 10.23
CA ILE A 126 -17.23 -1.31 10.19
C ILE A 126 -17.07 -2.27 11.37
N THR A 127 -18.20 -2.75 11.89
CA THR A 127 -18.19 -3.84 12.89
C THR A 127 -18.48 -5.18 12.21
N GLU A 128 -17.72 -6.20 12.55
CA GLU A 128 -17.96 -7.58 12.15
C GLU A 128 -17.80 -8.47 13.39
N GLY A 129 -18.87 -9.20 13.78
CA GLY A 129 -18.88 -9.94 15.03
C GLY A 129 -18.63 -9.04 16.22
N SER A 130 -17.56 -9.30 16.96
CA SER A 130 -17.09 -8.49 18.10
C SER A 130 -15.98 -7.51 17.73
N SER A 131 -15.57 -7.48 16.46
CA SER A 131 -14.40 -6.76 16.01
C SER A 131 -14.73 -5.42 15.37
N LEU A 132 -13.79 -4.48 15.50
CA LEU A 132 -13.78 -3.20 14.80
C LEU A 132 -12.73 -3.25 13.70
N VAL A 133 -13.15 -3.00 12.46
CA VAL A 133 -12.30 -3.04 11.27
C VAL A 133 -12.35 -1.70 10.55
N GLU A 134 -11.19 -1.18 10.16
CA GLU A 134 -11.11 -0.09 9.20
C GLU A 134 -11.12 -0.68 7.79
N LEU A 135 -12.11 -0.30 7.00
CA LEU A 135 -12.14 -0.54 5.56
C LEU A 135 -11.65 0.73 4.88
N SER A 136 -10.53 0.64 4.20
CA SER A 136 -9.97 1.72 3.40
C SER A 136 -9.87 1.32 1.93
N TYR A 137 -10.12 2.29 1.04
CA TYR A 137 -9.93 2.17 -0.40
C TYR A 137 -8.82 3.10 -0.85
N ASP A 138 -7.74 2.53 -1.36
CA ASP A 138 -6.58 3.23 -1.90
C ASP A 138 -6.65 3.29 -3.42
N TYR A 139 -6.64 4.50 -3.97
CA TYR A 139 -6.70 4.75 -5.41
C TYR A 139 -5.60 5.72 -5.84
N GLY A 140 -4.69 5.26 -6.71
CA GLY A 140 -3.58 6.08 -7.15
C GLY A 140 -2.49 5.28 -7.85
N PHE A 141 -1.22 5.56 -7.52
CA PHE A 141 -0.11 4.91 -8.20
C PHE A 141 1.16 4.79 -7.33
N LEU A 142 1.98 3.83 -7.70
CA LEU A 142 3.38 3.70 -7.31
C LEU A 142 4.24 4.18 -8.48
N LYS A 143 5.34 4.86 -8.19
CA LYS A 143 6.22 5.41 -9.21
C LYS A 143 7.68 5.13 -8.90
N GLN A 144 8.42 4.69 -9.91
CA GLN A 144 9.88 4.57 -9.87
C GLN A 144 10.42 5.13 -11.19
N GLU A 145 11.19 6.23 -11.12
CA GLU A 145 11.66 6.96 -12.30
C GLU A 145 10.51 7.35 -13.25
N ASN A 146 10.51 6.84 -14.48
CA ASN A 146 9.48 7.07 -15.50
C ASN A 146 8.41 5.95 -15.56
N ARG A 147 8.46 4.96 -14.66
CA ARG A 147 7.54 3.83 -14.61
C ARG A 147 6.53 3.99 -13.49
N MET A 148 5.31 3.59 -13.75
CA MET A 148 4.21 3.67 -12.80
C MET A 148 3.42 2.36 -12.76
N LEU A 149 2.88 2.05 -11.58
CA LEU A 149 1.91 0.99 -11.37
C LEU A 149 0.68 1.62 -10.71
N PHE A 150 -0.47 1.48 -11.34
CA PHE A 150 -1.72 1.91 -10.74
C PHE A 150 -2.13 0.98 -9.62
N ILE A 151 -2.63 1.56 -8.53
CA ILE A 151 -3.20 0.83 -7.40
C ILE A 151 -4.67 1.18 -7.28
N SER A 152 -5.49 0.16 -7.06
CA SER A 152 -6.90 0.25 -6.76
C SER A 152 -7.22 -0.93 -5.86
N GLU A 153 -7.23 -0.70 -4.55
CA GLU A 153 -7.30 -1.79 -3.56
C GLU A 153 -8.09 -1.40 -2.33
N ILE A 154 -8.78 -2.37 -1.75
CA ILE A 154 -9.37 -2.26 -0.42
C ILE A 154 -8.41 -2.92 0.57
N GLU A 155 -8.14 -2.25 1.69
CA GLU A 155 -7.46 -2.78 2.85
C GLU A 155 -8.47 -2.89 4.00
N LEU A 156 -8.51 -4.05 4.64
CA LEU A 156 -9.27 -4.32 5.86
C LEU A 156 -8.27 -4.45 6.98
N GLU A 157 -8.25 -3.48 7.89
CA GLU A 157 -7.33 -3.46 9.03
C GLU A 157 -8.08 -3.68 10.33
N LEU A 158 -7.68 -4.69 11.10
CA LEU A 158 -8.25 -4.99 12.42
C LEU A 158 -7.80 -3.93 13.41
N LYS A 159 -8.73 -3.13 13.93
CA LYS A 159 -8.46 -2.13 14.98
C LYS A 159 -8.63 -2.73 16.37
N GLU A 160 -9.68 -3.52 16.54
CA GLU A 160 -9.99 -4.22 17.81
C GLU A 160 -10.65 -5.56 17.49
N GLY A 161 -10.44 -6.57 18.33
CA GLY A 161 -11.10 -7.88 18.23
C GLY A 161 -10.17 -9.00 17.75
N ASN A 162 -10.65 -9.87 16.86
CA ASN A 162 -9.96 -11.10 16.46
C ASN A 162 -9.83 -11.26 14.94
N GLU A 163 -8.87 -12.08 14.51
CA GLU A 163 -8.58 -12.34 13.09
C GLU A 163 -9.70 -13.11 12.39
N GLU A 164 -10.50 -13.91 13.12
CA GLU A 164 -11.60 -14.70 12.52
C GLU A 164 -12.70 -13.79 11.98
N ASP A 165 -13.05 -12.74 12.69
CA ASP A 165 -14.02 -11.74 12.24
C ASP A 165 -13.49 -10.99 11.01
N LEU A 166 -12.20 -10.64 10.99
CA LEU A 166 -11.56 -10.00 9.83
C LEU A 166 -11.61 -10.89 8.58
N LEU A 167 -11.32 -12.19 8.74
CA LEU A 167 -11.43 -13.19 7.66
C LEU A 167 -12.87 -13.32 7.17
N SER A 168 -13.84 -13.40 8.11
CA SER A 168 -15.28 -13.46 7.78
C SER A 168 -15.72 -12.26 6.93
N LEU A 169 -15.32 -11.05 7.32
CA LEU A 169 -15.61 -9.83 6.56
C LEU A 169 -15.00 -9.88 5.16
N SER A 170 -13.73 -10.28 5.08
CA SER A 170 -13.03 -10.43 3.79
C SER A 170 -13.76 -11.41 2.87
N ASP A 171 -14.16 -12.56 3.37
CA ASP A 171 -14.86 -13.59 2.61
C ASP A 171 -16.24 -13.10 2.13
N LYS A 172 -17.00 -12.39 2.97
CA LYS A 172 -18.27 -11.76 2.59
C LYS A 172 -18.11 -10.81 1.42
N LEU A 173 -17.12 -9.90 1.49
CA LEU A 173 -16.83 -8.93 0.42
C LEU A 173 -16.36 -9.64 -0.85
N CYS A 174 -15.50 -10.65 -0.74
CA CYS A 174 -15.01 -11.43 -1.87
C CYS A 174 -16.16 -12.14 -2.58
N HIS A 175 -17.08 -12.77 -1.83
CA HIS A 175 -18.25 -13.45 -2.40
C HIS A 175 -19.23 -12.48 -3.04
N GLN A 176 -19.58 -11.41 -2.35
CA GLN A 176 -20.59 -10.45 -2.81
C GLN A 176 -20.15 -9.68 -4.05
N TYR A 177 -18.87 -9.29 -4.11
CA TYR A 177 -18.35 -8.40 -5.16
C TYR A 177 -17.36 -9.09 -6.10
N SER A 178 -17.19 -10.41 -6.01
CA SER A 178 -16.21 -11.19 -6.80
C SER A 178 -14.77 -10.66 -6.66
N LEU A 179 -14.41 -10.16 -5.48
CA LEU A 179 -13.08 -9.68 -5.17
C LEU A 179 -12.13 -10.81 -4.80
N ARG A 180 -10.83 -10.52 -4.75
CA ARG A 180 -9.80 -11.52 -4.42
C ARG A 180 -8.78 -10.95 -3.43
N PRO A 181 -8.37 -11.75 -2.42
CA PRO A 181 -7.26 -11.37 -1.56
C PRO A 181 -5.95 -11.22 -2.33
N CYS A 182 -5.18 -10.21 -1.99
CA CYS A 182 -3.86 -9.93 -2.55
C CYS A 182 -2.80 -10.01 -1.46
N LYS A 183 -1.86 -10.95 -1.59
CA LYS A 183 -0.76 -11.12 -0.61
C LYS A 183 0.40 -10.17 -0.84
N GLU A 184 0.50 -9.55 -2.03
CA GLU A 184 1.58 -8.64 -2.36
C GLU A 184 1.39 -7.27 -1.71
N THR A 185 2.42 -6.79 -1.04
CA THR A 185 2.47 -5.43 -0.50
C THR A 185 2.73 -4.41 -1.61
N LYS A 186 2.39 -3.13 -1.38
CA LYS A 186 2.79 -2.02 -2.27
C LYS A 186 4.30 -2.04 -2.55
N ALA A 187 5.11 -2.34 -1.52
CA ALA A 187 6.57 -2.45 -1.64
C ALA A 187 7.00 -3.58 -2.59
N GLN A 188 6.39 -4.76 -2.49
CA GLN A 188 6.68 -5.89 -3.38
C GLN A 188 6.28 -5.59 -4.82
N ARG A 189 5.10 -5.01 -5.03
CA ARG A 189 4.62 -4.61 -6.36
C ARG A 189 5.49 -3.49 -6.97
N ALA A 190 5.90 -2.50 -6.17
CA ALA A 190 6.81 -1.45 -6.63
C ALA A 190 8.17 -2.01 -7.06
N SER A 191 8.64 -3.07 -6.41
CA SER A 191 9.91 -3.73 -6.80
C SER A 191 9.87 -4.39 -8.19
N ALA A 192 8.68 -4.55 -8.77
CA ALA A 192 8.50 -5.01 -10.15
C ALA A 192 8.52 -3.87 -11.19
N LEU A 193 8.67 -2.61 -10.76
CA LEU A 193 8.80 -1.46 -11.66
C LEU A 193 10.22 -1.36 -12.27
N THR A 194 10.79 -2.47 -12.70
CA THR A 194 12.12 -2.54 -13.32
C THR A 194 12.02 -2.52 -14.85
N GLU A 195 13.09 -2.08 -15.54
CA GLU A 195 13.15 -2.10 -16.99
C GLU A 195 12.96 -3.50 -17.57
N ASP A 196 13.59 -4.51 -16.94
CA ASP A 196 13.45 -5.92 -17.34
C ASP A 196 12.00 -6.44 -17.23
N ALA A 197 11.26 -5.99 -16.22
CA ALA A 197 9.85 -6.35 -16.10
C ALA A 197 9.00 -5.74 -17.21
N PHE A 198 9.24 -4.47 -17.56
CA PHE A 198 8.51 -3.78 -18.64
C PHE A 198 8.81 -4.37 -20.03
N SER A 199 10.02 -4.84 -20.27
CA SER A 199 10.39 -5.50 -21.54
C SER A 199 9.61 -6.79 -21.81
N LYS A 200 9.05 -7.39 -20.77
CA LYS A 200 8.25 -8.64 -20.81
C LYS A 200 6.74 -8.37 -20.82
N MET A 201 6.29 -7.12 -20.86
CA MET A 201 4.89 -6.74 -20.87
C MET A 201 4.44 -6.35 -22.27
N LEU A 202 3.16 -6.61 -22.59
CA LEU A 202 2.57 -6.15 -23.86
C LEU A 202 2.08 -4.71 -23.72
N PRO A 203 2.44 -3.82 -24.66
CA PRO A 203 1.86 -2.49 -24.73
C PRO A 203 0.36 -2.59 -25.04
N VAL A 204 -0.45 -1.80 -24.35
CA VAL A 204 -1.89 -1.71 -24.58
C VAL A 204 -2.16 -0.40 -25.32
N PRO A 205 -2.80 -0.43 -26.52
CA PRO A 205 -3.15 0.80 -27.21
C PRO A 205 -4.08 1.66 -26.35
N SER A 206 -3.78 2.94 -26.21
CA SER A 206 -4.58 3.87 -25.39
C SER A 206 -6.05 3.95 -25.83
N ALA A 207 -6.34 3.74 -27.13
CA ALA A 207 -7.69 3.66 -27.67
C ALA A 207 -8.47 2.40 -27.23
N ALA A 208 -7.79 1.37 -26.69
CA ALA A 208 -8.42 0.15 -26.18
C ALA A 208 -8.69 0.21 -24.68
N LEU A 209 -8.28 1.30 -24.01
CA LEU A 209 -8.49 1.49 -22.57
C LEU A 209 -9.76 2.31 -22.34
N GLY A 210 -10.87 1.66 -22.07
CA GLY A 210 -12.01 2.30 -21.41
C GLY A 210 -11.63 2.76 -20.01
N VAL A 211 -12.29 3.78 -19.47
CA VAL A 211 -12.04 4.28 -18.11
C VAL A 211 -12.19 3.16 -17.07
N ASN A 212 -13.10 2.20 -17.31
CA ASN A 212 -13.31 1.04 -16.46
C ASN A 212 -12.23 -0.06 -16.62
N ASP A 213 -11.57 -0.14 -17.78
CA ASP A 213 -10.54 -1.15 -18.04
C ASP A 213 -9.20 -0.80 -17.37
N MET A 214 -8.92 0.49 -17.18
CA MET A 214 -7.71 0.96 -16.47
C MET A 214 -7.69 0.50 -15.01
N PHE A 215 -8.84 0.18 -14.45
CA PHE A 215 -9.03 -0.15 -13.03
C PHE A 215 -9.49 -1.60 -12.78
N SER A 216 -9.66 -2.40 -13.82
CA SER A 216 -10.03 -3.82 -13.72
C SER A 216 -8.84 -4.77 -13.62
N GLY A 217 -7.61 -4.26 -13.72
CA GLY A 217 -6.40 -5.07 -13.67
C GLY A 217 -5.19 -4.27 -13.18
N ILE A 218 -4.07 -4.95 -12.95
CA ILE A 218 -2.80 -4.30 -12.63
C ILE A 218 -2.23 -3.74 -13.94
N PHE A 219 -2.37 -2.43 -14.14
CA PHE A 219 -1.77 -1.73 -15.25
C PHE A 219 -0.46 -1.08 -14.86
N TYR A 220 0.49 -1.17 -15.76
CA TYR A 220 1.77 -0.51 -15.69
C TYR A 220 1.79 0.60 -16.74
N ALA A 221 2.48 1.68 -16.47
CA ALA A 221 2.66 2.73 -17.43
C ALA A 221 4.12 3.21 -17.43
N LYS A 222 4.61 3.58 -18.62
CA LYS A 222 5.93 4.20 -18.81
C LYS A 222 5.75 5.54 -19.51
N LYS A 223 6.41 6.58 -18.99
CA LYS A 223 6.40 7.91 -19.58
C LYS A 223 7.71 8.18 -20.28
N ASP A 224 7.70 8.25 -21.62
CA ASP A 224 8.86 8.56 -22.43
C ASP A 224 8.59 9.81 -23.27
N ARG A 225 9.46 10.82 -23.17
CA ARG A 225 9.39 12.09 -23.94
C ARG A 225 7.99 12.73 -23.97
N GLY A 226 7.29 12.68 -22.83
CA GLY A 226 5.94 13.25 -22.69
C GLY A 226 4.80 12.30 -23.04
N ASN A 227 5.05 11.18 -23.69
CA ASN A 227 4.03 10.18 -24.01
C ASN A 227 3.89 9.14 -22.89
N LEU A 228 2.66 8.78 -22.57
CA LEU A 228 2.34 7.72 -21.63
C LEU A 228 1.94 6.45 -22.40
N THR A 229 2.69 5.38 -22.21
CA THR A 229 2.38 4.06 -22.77
C THR A 229 1.95 3.14 -21.64
N PHE A 230 0.81 2.48 -21.81
CA PHE A 230 0.28 1.52 -20.85
C PHE A 230 0.72 0.10 -21.23
N TYR A 231 0.87 -0.75 -20.21
CA TYR A 231 1.33 -2.13 -20.36
C TYR A 231 0.47 -3.05 -19.52
N ARG A 232 0.28 -4.28 -19.98
CA ARG A 232 -0.39 -5.35 -19.26
C ARG A 232 0.58 -6.52 -19.07
N LYS A 233 0.62 -7.06 -17.86
CA LYS A 233 1.35 -8.31 -17.59
C LYS A 233 0.63 -9.47 -18.31
N ILE A 234 1.40 -10.31 -19.03
CA ILE A 234 0.91 -11.51 -19.70
C ILE A 234 0.56 -12.58 -18.68
#